data_97a82ca4b0eca5fdada84217aea362f7
#
_entry.id   97a82ca4b0eca5fdada84217aea362f7
#
_cell.length_a   1.000
_cell.length_b   1.000
_cell.length_c   1.000
_cell.angle_alpha   90.00
_cell.angle_beta   90.00
_cell.angle_gamma   90.00
#
_symmetry.space_group_name_H-M   'P 1'
#
loop_
_entity.id
_entity.type
_entity.pdbx_description
1 polymer ?
#
loop_
_entity_poly.entity_id
_entity_poly.type
_entity_poly.pdbx_seq_one_letter_code
_entity_poly.pdbx_strand_id
1 'polypeptide(L)'
;MPQRLRQELISDPVIAARAARERLRSEGILPDGYLRDEIEASWRRSLEAGLDCSNDKAQNQDEVNDLRSFREQHELLLHVAMPDFEQLSQQFGGEGLILLANADAQIVELGGNHDILTPARRLVLRQGASWSEHNRGTNALGTAVVEHRPILINEEEHFLDAVSGISCTSAPIMDANGRLTGVIDITREGYNLQPQDTLGVVQLAARNIEARLFATQYQSQIVLAFHPRRHYLRSAWLGLVALEEDGKLLAINEQGCQLLGHGRRQIVGRMIEELVGEKIGTLLTKCLREPITSVQTKAGELFCEMLQFPKRLTPVTSTTKPSHSPKKSKPAIPRLEEFTAGEPRLFRAFKMANRALEHDVPVLLKGE
;
A
#
# COMPACT_ATOMS: atom_id res chain seq x y z
N MET A 1 -12.64 -34.82 -22.84
CA MET A 1 -13.17 -34.81 -21.46
C MET A 1 -14.68 -34.50 -21.50
N PRO A 2 -15.57 -35.24 -20.76
CA PRO A 2 -17.00 -34.96 -20.75
C PRO A 2 -17.26 -33.56 -20.16
N GLN A 3 -18.15 -32.79 -20.78
CA GLN A 3 -18.49 -31.41 -20.34
C GLN A 3 -18.90 -31.31 -18.84
N ARG A 4 -19.51 -32.36 -18.30
CA ARG A 4 -19.92 -32.45 -16.91
C ARG A 4 -18.72 -32.47 -15.93
N LEU A 5 -17.70 -33.25 -16.23
CA LEU A 5 -16.43 -33.31 -15.45
C LEU A 5 -15.69 -31.97 -15.50
N ARG A 6 -15.76 -31.26 -16.64
CA ARG A 6 -15.16 -29.93 -16.79
C ARG A 6 -15.88 -28.86 -15.96
N GLN A 7 -17.21 -28.95 -15.82
CA GLN A 7 -17.99 -28.06 -14.96
C GLN A 7 -17.80 -28.36 -13.46
N GLU A 8 -17.65 -29.62 -13.07
CA GLU A 8 -17.37 -29.98 -11.67
C GLU A 8 -15.96 -29.63 -11.24
N LEU A 9 -14.95 -29.77 -12.11
CA LEU A 9 -13.57 -29.34 -11.86
C LEU A 9 -13.43 -27.80 -11.76
N ILE A 10 -14.19 -27.03 -12.54
CA ILE A 10 -14.19 -25.57 -12.50
C ILE A 10 -14.85 -25.05 -11.20
N SER A 11 -15.69 -25.86 -10.52
CA SER A 11 -16.36 -25.45 -9.28
C SER A 11 -15.48 -25.51 -8.05
N ASP A 12 -14.39 -26.30 -8.05
CA ASP A 12 -13.43 -26.40 -6.96
C ASP A 12 -11.99 -26.29 -7.50
N PRO A 13 -11.35 -25.11 -7.34
CA PRO A 13 -10.03 -24.85 -7.87
C PRO A 13 -8.94 -25.77 -7.29
N VAL A 14 -9.12 -26.26 -6.04
CA VAL A 14 -8.16 -27.17 -5.38
C VAL A 14 -8.21 -28.54 -6.01
N ILE A 15 -9.42 -29.07 -6.28
CA ILE A 15 -9.60 -30.36 -6.95
C ILE A 15 -9.04 -30.28 -8.39
N ALA A 16 -9.31 -29.18 -9.08
CA ALA A 16 -8.81 -28.96 -10.42
C ALA A 16 -7.27 -28.89 -10.49
N ALA A 17 -6.66 -28.20 -9.53
CA ALA A 17 -5.21 -28.09 -9.41
C ALA A 17 -4.56 -29.44 -9.08
N ARG A 18 -5.17 -30.23 -8.21
CA ARG A 18 -4.72 -31.61 -7.91
C ARG A 18 -4.73 -32.50 -9.17
N ALA A 19 -5.81 -32.47 -9.91
CA ALA A 19 -5.93 -33.22 -11.16
C ALA A 19 -4.92 -32.76 -12.22
N ALA A 20 -4.66 -31.45 -12.33
CA ALA A 20 -3.62 -30.89 -13.20
C ALA A 20 -2.22 -31.39 -12.80
N ARG A 21 -1.92 -31.43 -11.50
CA ARG A 21 -0.66 -31.90 -10.94
C ARG A 21 -0.42 -33.38 -11.21
N GLU A 22 -1.46 -34.22 -11.04
CA GLU A 22 -1.38 -35.65 -11.34
C GLU A 22 -1.05 -35.91 -12.81
N ARG A 23 -1.66 -35.15 -13.72
CA ARG A 23 -1.36 -35.24 -15.16
C ARG A 23 0.03 -34.73 -15.48
N LEU A 24 0.45 -33.62 -14.89
CA LEU A 24 1.80 -33.11 -15.06
C LEU A 24 2.84 -34.15 -14.65
N ARG A 25 2.63 -34.89 -13.56
CA ARG A 25 3.52 -35.94 -13.07
C ARG A 25 3.52 -37.19 -13.96
N SER A 26 2.34 -37.62 -14.41
CA SER A 26 2.20 -38.87 -15.16
C SER A 26 2.52 -38.70 -16.65
N GLU A 27 2.17 -37.59 -17.24
CA GLU A 27 2.24 -37.33 -18.69
C GLU A 27 3.37 -36.35 -19.05
N GLY A 28 3.92 -35.60 -18.07
CA GLY A 28 4.90 -34.52 -18.28
C GLY A 28 4.32 -33.27 -18.94
N ILE A 29 2.99 -33.17 -19.02
CA ILE A 29 2.28 -32.10 -19.74
C ILE A 29 1.27 -31.43 -18.79
N LEU A 30 1.35 -30.10 -18.70
CA LEU A 30 0.32 -29.32 -18.01
C LEU A 30 -0.95 -29.26 -18.86
N PRO A 31 -2.10 -29.76 -18.38
CA PRO A 31 -3.32 -29.76 -19.17
C PRO A 31 -3.95 -28.36 -19.22
N ASP A 32 -4.40 -27.91 -20.40
CA ASP A 32 -5.08 -26.64 -20.59
C ASP A 32 -6.44 -26.61 -19.91
N GLY A 33 -6.78 -25.47 -19.29
CA GLY A 33 -8.12 -25.16 -18.76
C GLY A 33 -8.53 -25.96 -17.52
N TYR A 34 -7.58 -26.50 -16.78
CA TYR A 34 -7.80 -27.08 -15.45
C TYR A 34 -7.63 -26.04 -14.36
N LEU A 35 -6.71 -25.10 -14.55
CA LEU A 35 -6.40 -24.03 -13.60
C LEU A 35 -7.07 -22.73 -14.02
N ARG A 36 -7.23 -21.81 -13.08
CA ARG A 36 -7.59 -20.42 -13.40
C ARG A 36 -6.48 -19.81 -14.25
N ASP A 37 -6.82 -18.90 -15.15
CA ASP A 37 -5.91 -18.35 -16.16
C ASP A 37 -4.58 -17.86 -15.56
N GLU A 38 -4.66 -17.15 -14.44
CA GLU A 38 -3.46 -16.63 -13.74
C GLU A 38 -2.59 -17.73 -13.11
N ILE A 39 -3.22 -18.78 -12.61
CA ILE A 39 -2.51 -19.91 -12.00
C ILE A 39 -1.88 -20.77 -13.10
N GLU A 40 -2.59 -21.00 -14.19
CA GLU A 40 -2.05 -21.72 -15.34
C GLU A 40 -0.85 -21.00 -15.94
N ALA A 41 -0.94 -19.68 -16.13
CA ALA A 41 0.17 -18.86 -16.62
C ALA A 41 1.38 -18.93 -15.67
N SER A 42 1.15 -18.86 -14.35
CA SER A 42 2.20 -18.98 -13.34
C SER A 42 2.83 -20.39 -13.30
N TRP A 43 2.03 -21.45 -13.42
CA TRP A 43 2.58 -22.83 -13.51
C TRP A 43 3.44 -23.01 -14.76
N ARG A 44 3.06 -22.42 -15.91
CA ARG A 44 3.88 -22.44 -17.12
C ARG A 44 5.22 -21.73 -16.92
N ARG A 45 5.21 -20.53 -16.29
CA ARG A 45 6.45 -19.82 -15.94
C ARG A 45 7.33 -20.64 -14.97
N SER A 46 6.71 -21.35 -14.02
CA SER A 46 7.44 -22.24 -13.10
C SER A 46 8.12 -23.39 -13.82
N LEU A 47 7.43 -24.02 -14.79
CA LEU A 47 8.00 -25.08 -15.63
C LEU A 47 9.10 -24.55 -16.57
N GLU A 48 8.92 -23.38 -17.16
CA GLU A 48 9.94 -22.70 -18.00
C GLU A 48 11.19 -22.34 -17.20
N ALA A 49 11.04 -22.01 -15.91
CA ALA A 49 12.15 -21.82 -14.96
C ALA A 49 12.85 -23.13 -14.58
N GLY A 50 12.37 -24.28 -15.06
CA GLY A 50 12.97 -25.59 -14.79
C GLY A 50 12.64 -26.17 -13.42
N LEU A 51 11.57 -25.66 -12.75
CA LEU A 51 11.13 -26.18 -11.46
C LEU A 51 10.38 -27.51 -11.65
N ASP A 52 10.59 -28.42 -10.72
CA ASP A 52 9.84 -29.66 -10.57
C ASP A 52 8.92 -29.54 -9.35
N CYS A 53 7.61 -29.75 -9.55
CA CYS A 53 6.61 -29.61 -8.49
C CYS A 53 6.83 -30.56 -7.31
N SER A 54 7.49 -31.71 -7.52
CA SER A 54 7.80 -32.69 -6.48
C SER A 54 9.15 -32.44 -5.78
N ASN A 55 9.96 -31.50 -6.27
CA ASN A 55 11.26 -31.22 -5.71
C ASN A 55 11.17 -30.23 -4.54
N ASP A 56 11.26 -30.76 -3.31
CA ASP A 56 11.27 -29.95 -2.08
C ASP A 56 12.55 -29.11 -1.91
N LYS A 57 13.54 -29.27 -2.77
CA LYS A 57 14.74 -28.42 -2.76
C LYS A 57 14.38 -27.08 -3.39
N ALA A 58 13.75 -26.25 -2.58
CA ALA A 58 13.65 -24.83 -2.88
C ALA A 58 15.04 -24.32 -3.27
N GLN A 59 15.15 -23.75 -4.47
CA GLN A 59 16.37 -23.05 -4.84
C GLN A 59 16.47 -21.84 -3.94
N ASN A 60 17.37 -21.88 -2.94
CA ASN A 60 17.64 -20.76 -2.04
C ASN A 60 18.53 -19.72 -2.74
N GLN A 61 18.26 -19.46 -4.02
CA GLN A 61 18.90 -18.38 -4.75
C GLN A 61 18.24 -17.05 -4.28
N ASP A 62 19.01 -15.99 -4.24
CA ASP A 62 18.55 -14.64 -3.85
C ASP A 62 18.10 -14.48 -2.39
N GLU A 63 18.51 -15.36 -1.48
CA GLU A 63 18.30 -15.16 -0.05
C GLU A 63 19.22 -14.07 0.51
N VAL A 64 18.65 -13.24 1.37
CA VAL A 64 19.38 -12.13 1.99
C VAL A 64 20.26 -12.63 3.12
N ASN A 65 21.57 -12.34 3.04
CA ASN A 65 22.54 -12.70 4.08
C ASN A 65 22.68 -11.64 5.19
N ASP A 66 22.53 -10.35 4.85
CA ASP A 66 22.56 -9.23 5.80
C ASP A 66 21.16 -8.64 5.98
N LEU A 67 20.42 -9.21 6.94
CA LEU A 67 19.07 -8.76 7.27
C LEU A 67 19.01 -7.33 7.77
N ARG A 68 20.07 -6.83 8.44
CA ARG A 68 20.10 -5.46 8.95
C ARG A 68 20.14 -4.47 7.80
N SER A 69 21.11 -4.61 6.90
CA SER A 69 21.23 -3.76 5.72
C SER A 69 20.00 -3.86 4.84
N PHE A 70 19.43 -5.06 4.69
CA PHE A 70 18.20 -5.29 3.94
C PHE A 70 17.01 -4.52 4.53
N ARG A 71 16.82 -4.53 5.85
CA ARG A 71 15.74 -3.76 6.50
C ARG A 71 15.96 -2.25 6.37
N GLU A 72 17.20 -1.76 6.51
CA GLU A 72 17.55 -0.36 6.31
C GLU A 72 17.22 0.11 4.89
N GLN A 73 17.49 -0.71 3.86
CA GLN A 73 17.11 -0.42 2.46
C GLN A 73 15.61 -0.32 2.24
N HIS A 74 14.81 -1.02 3.04
CA HIS A 74 13.35 -1.06 2.94
C HIS A 74 12.64 -0.27 4.06
N GLU A 75 13.36 0.64 4.76
CA GLU A 75 12.84 1.42 5.88
C GLU A 75 11.56 2.19 5.53
N LEU A 76 11.52 2.82 4.34
CA LEU A 76 10.33 3.54 3.89
C LEU A 76 9.12 2.61 3.75
N LEU A 77 9.28 1.47 3.08
CA LEU A 77 8.21 0.48 2.92
C LEU A 77 7.72 -0.02 4.27
N LEU A 78 8.64 -0.37 5.16
CA LEU A 78 8.33 -0.78 6.54
C LEU A 78 7.55 0.31 7.26
N HIS A 79 8.05 1.54 7.27
CA HIS A 79 7.42 2.66 7.96
C HIS A 79 5.96 2.90 7.51
N VAL A 80 5.71 2.91 6.21
CA VAL A 80 4.36 3.18 5.68
C VAL A 80 3.43 1.97 5.78
N ALA A 81 3.97 0.73 5.84
CA ALA A 81 3.17 -0.49 5.91
C ALA A 81 2.80 -0.90 7.34
N MET A 82 3.63 -0.55 8.35
CA MET A 82 3.46 -1.02 9.73
C MET A 82 2.05 -0.85 10.30
N PRO A 83 1.32 0.27 10.13
CA PRO A 83 -0.02 0.41 10.70
C PRO A 83 -1.02 -0.67 10.22
N ASP A 84 -1.03 -0.98 8.91
CA ASP A 84 -1.91 -2.04 8.38
C ASP A 84 -1.35 -3.43 8.68
N PHE A 85 -0.02 -3.59 8.65
CA PHE A 85 0.63 -4.85 9.00
C PHE A 85 0.31 -5.27 10.44
N GLU A 86 0.41 -4.37 11.40
CA GLU A 86 0.07 -4.62 12.81
C GLU A 86 -1.43 -4.88 12.97
N GLN A 87 -2.29 -4.12 12.29
CA GLN A 87 -3.74 -4.33 12.31
C GLN A 87 -4.12 -5.71 11.78
N LEU A 88 -3.54 -6.12 10.65
CA LEU A 88 -3.74 -7.46 10.09
C LEU A 88 -3.20 -8.55 11.03
N SER A 89 -2.04 -8.32 11.63
CA SER A 89 -1.44 -9.26 12.59
C SER A 89 -2.31 -9.44 13.84
N GLN A 90 -2.98 -8.39 14.31
CA GLN A 90 -3.92 -8.48 15.42
C GLN A 90 -5.20 -9.21 15.03
N GLN A 91 -5.71 -8.98 13.81
CA GLN A 91 -6.97 -9.56 13.35
C GLN A 91 -6.85 -11.01 12.90
N PHE A 92 -5.77 -11.35 12.21
CA PHE A 92 -5.59 -12.66 11.56
C PHE A 92 -4.42 -13.48 12.12
N GLY A 93 -3.54 -12.86 12.91
CA GLY A 93 -2.29 -13.47 13.38
C GLY A 93 -2.49 -14.67 14.33
N GLY A 94 -3.69 -14.86 14.89
CA GLY A 94 -4.03 -16.07 15.66
C GLY A 94 -4.19 -17.33 14.78
N GLU A 95 -4.58 -17.14 13.52
CA GLU A 95 -4.93 -18.19 12.56
C GLU A 95 -4.03 -18.20 11.32
N GLY A 96 -3.05 -17.31 11.24
CA GLY A 96 -2.21 -17.15 10.06
C GLY A 96 -0.95 -16.35 10.28
N LEU A 97 -0.24 -16.14 9.19
CA LEU A 97 0.91 -15.24 9.10
C LEU A 97 0.56 -14.05 8.21
N ILE A 98 1.12 -12.90 8.56
CA ILE A 98 1.10 -11.71 7.74
C ILE A 98 2.52 -11.50 7.22
N LEU A 99 2.67 -11.33 5.91
CA LEU A 99 3.96 -11.14 5.27
C LEU A 99 3.98 -9.79 4.56
N LEU A 100 5.10 -9.09 4.66
CA LEU A 100 5.42 -7.94 3.83
C LEU A 100 6.67 -8.29 3.03
N ALA A 101 6.58 -8.25 1.72
CA ALA A 101 7.70 -8.50 0.82
C ALA A 101 8.05 -7.24 0.01
N ASN A 102 9.28 -7.15 -0.48
CA ASN A 102 9.72 -6.13 -1.42
C ASN A 102 9.25 -6.44 -2.86
N ALA A 103 9.65 -5.62 -3.83
CA ALA A 103 9.30 -5.79 -5.25
C ALA A 103 9.90 -7.05 -5.91
N ASP A 104 10.87 -7.70 -5.26
CA ASP A 104 11.51 -8.93 -5.71
C ASP A 104 10.94 -10.18 -5.00
N ALA A 105 9.80 -10.03 -4.30
CA ALA A 105 9.18 -11.06 -3.48
C ALA A 105 10.09 -11.61 -2.35
N GLN A 106 11.02 -10.80 -1.83
CA GLN A 106 11.80 -11.14 -0.64
C GLN A 106 11.09 -10.64 0.61
N ILE A 107 10.91 -11.51 1.61
CA ILE A 107 10.18 -11.19 2.84
C ILE A 107 10.97 -10.16 3.67
N VAL A 108 10.42 -8.97 3.84
CA VAL A 108 10.99 -7.87 4.62
C VAL A 108 10.54 -7.95 6.08
N GLU A 109 9.26 -8.28 6.30
CA GLU A 109 8.68 -8.42 7.63
C GLU A 109 7.68 -9.57 7.67
N LEU A 110 7.57 -10.17 8.85
CA LEU A 110 6.60 -11.23 9.05
C LEU A 110 6.07 -11.19 10.49
N GLY A 111 4.76 -11.42 10.65
CA GLY A 111 4.04 -11.40 11.91
C GLY A 111 2.96 -12.48 11.97
N GLY A 112 2.34 -12.62 13.15
CA GLY A 112 1.30 -13.62 13.38
C GLY A 112 1.82 -14.87 14.09
N ASN A 113 1.06 -15.97 13.99
CA ASN A 113 1.34 -17.20 14.72
C ASN A 113 2.15 -18.20 13.90
N HIS A 114 3.45 -18.24 14.14
CA HIS A 114 4.37 -19.18 13.49
C HIS A 114 4.09 -20.66 13.85
N ASP A 115 3.36 -20.92 14.96
CA ASP A 115 3.12 -22.28 15.43
C ASP A 115 2.09 -23.05 14.59
N ILE A 116 1.34 -22.34 13.75
CA ILE A 116 0.44 -22.95 12.76
C ILE A 116 1.21 -23.67 11.64
N LEU A 117 2.48 -23.31 11.39
CA LEU A 117 3.26 -23.89 10.32
C LEU A 117 4.06 -25.12 10.77
N THR A 118 4.18 -26.08 9.88
CA THR A 118 5.13 -27.19 10.06
C THR A 118 6.57 -26.67 10.17
N PRO A 119 7.48 -27.41 10.85
CA PRO A 119 8.89 -27.00 10.94
C PRO A 119 9.55 -26.72 9.59
N ALA A 120 9.23 -27.50 8.56
CA ALA A 120 9.76 -27.31 7.20
C ALA A 120 9.30 -25.99 6.59
N ARG A 121 8.03 -25.62 6.75
CA ARG A 121 7.47 -24.34 6.26
C ARG A 121 8.02 -23.13 7.01
N ARG A 122 8.31 -23.26 8.31
CA ARG A 122 8.96 -22.19 9.09
C ARG A 122 10.36 -21.85 8.55
N LEU A 123 11.08 -22.83 8.02
CA LEU A 123 12.42 -22.60 7.46
C LEU A 123 12.38 -21.75 6.19
N VAL A 124 11.30 -21.83 5.43
CA VAL A 124 11.16 -21.09 4.16
C VAL A 124 10.37 -19.80 4.29
N LEU A 125 9.48 -19.69 5.29
CA LEU A 125 8.74 -18.47 5.61
C LEU A 125 9.48 -17.68 6.71
N ARG A 126 10.54 -16.99 6.32
CA ARG A 126 11.38 -16.17 7.22
C ARG A 126 11.83 -14.89 6.55
N GLN A 127 12.25 -13.91 7.34
CA GLN A 127 12.83 -12.67 6.79
C GLN A 127 14.01 -12.96 5.88
N GLY A 128 14.10 -12.23 4.78
CA GLY A 128 15.14 -12.38 3.77
C GLY A 128 14.95 -13.55 2.81
N ALA A 129 13.95 -14.42 3.02
CA ALA A 129 13.67 -15.52 2.09
C ALA A 129 13.04 -14.99 0.80
N SER A 130 13.47 -15.50 -0.34
CA SER A 130 12.92 -15.20 -1.66
C SER A 130 11.73 -16.10 -1.98
N TRP A 131 10.62 -15.46 -2.35
CA TRP A 131 9.38 -16.09 -2.80
C TRP A 131 9.05 -15.73 -4.24
N SER A 132 10.06 -15.38 -5.05
CA SER A 132 9.86 -15.18 -6.48
C SER A 132 9.36 -16.46 -7.16
N GLU A 133 8.57 -16.34 -8.23
CA GLU A 133 8.11 -17.51 -8.99
C GLU A 133 9.28 -18.34 -9.54
N HIS A 134 10.39 -17.68 -9.86
CA HIS A 134 11.61 -18.38 -10.33
C HIS A 134 12.17 -19.34 -9.27
N ASN A 135 12.10 -18.98 -7.99
CA ASN A 135 12.67 -19.76 -6.90
C ASN A 135 11.69 -20.75 -6.26
N ARG A 136 10.40 -20.38 -6.19
CA ARG A 136 9.38 -21.12 -5.44
C ARG A 136 8.19 -21.56 -6.28
N GLY A 137 8.23 -21.31 -7.59
CA GLY A 137 7.08 -21.55 -8.44
C GLY A 137 5.88 -20.68 -8.06
N THR A 138 4.72 -21.08 -8.51
CA THR A 138 3.46 -20.38 -8.22
C THR A 138 3.22 -20.28 -6.71
N ASN A 139 3.17 -19.05 -6.22
CA ASN A 139 2.85 -18.66 -4.86
C ASN A 139 2.28 -17.24 -4.86
N ALA A 140 1.49 -16.86 -3.84
CA ALA A 140 0.77 -15.59 -3.90
C ALA A 140 1.68 -14.36 -3.94
N LEU A 141 2.80 -14.34 -3.19
CA LEU A 141 3.77 -13.23 -3.21
C LEU A 141 4.38 -13.06 -4.60
N GLY A 142 5.03 -14.11 -5.12
CA GLY A 142 5.72 -14.08 -6.42
C GLY A 142 4.76 -13.84 -7.58
N THR A 143 3.57 -14.45 -7.55
CA THR A 143 2.57 -14.26 -8.60
C THR A 143 1.98 -12.84 -8.57
N ALA A 144 1.75 -12.24 -7.38
CA ALA A 144 1.31 -10.84 -7.28
C ALA A 144 2.37 -9.85 -7.79
N VAL A 145 3.68 -10.17 -7.60
CA VAL A 145 4.79 -9.39 -8.18
C VAL A 145 4.74 -9.42 -9.71
N VAL A 146 4.51 -10.57 -10.32
CA VAL A 146 4.50 -10.71 -11.79
C VAL A 146 3.23 -10.12 -12.41
N GLU A 147 2.07 -10.44 -11.82
CA GLU A 147 0.76 -10.05 -12.37
C GLU A 147 0.36 -8.61 -12.05
N HIS A 148 1.02 -7.94 -11.10
CA HIS A 148 0.70 -6.59 -10.61
C HIS A 148 -0.76 -6.42 -10.20
N ARG A 149 -1.38 -7.47 -9.68
CA ARG A 149 -2.76 -7.48 -9.19
C ARG A 149 -2.91 -8.38 -7.98
N PRO A 150 -3.97 -8.21 -7.19
CA PRO A 150 -4.22 -9.09 -6.05
C PRO A 150 -4.41 -10.54 -6.50
N ILE A 151 -3.80 -11.45 -5.75
CA ILE A 151 -3.74 -12.89 -6.05
C ILE A 151 -4.19 -13.67 -4.82
N LEU A 152 -5.00 -14.68 -5.07
CA LEU A 152 -5.37 -15.71 -4.13
C LEU A 152 -4.88 -17.05 -4.66
N ILE A 153 -4.19 -17.83 -3.84
CA ILE A 153 -3.72 -19.17 -4.15
C ILE A 153 -4.12 -20.10 -3.00
N ASN A 154 -4.89 -21.12 -3.32
CA ASN A 154 -5.37 -22.10 -2.33
C ASN A 154 -4.64 -23.43 -2.52
N GLU A 155 -4.08 -23.95 -1.43
CA GLU A 155 -3.53 -25.31 -1.29
C GLU A 155 -2.81 -25.82 -2.56
N GLU A 156 -3.44 -26.72 -3.30
CA GLU A 156 -2.87 -27.39 -4.49
C GLU A 156 -2.65 -26.46 -5.70
N GLU A 157 -3.14 -25.22 -5.66
CA GLU A 157 -2.81 -24.21 -6.68
C GLU A 157 -1.36 -23.72 -6.59
N HIS A 158 -0.69 -23.89 -5.42
CA HIS A 158 0.76 -23.68 -5.32
C HIS A 158 1.51 -24.68 -6.20
N PHE A 159 2.61 -24.27 -6.84
CA PHE A 159 3.35 -25.14 -7.74
C PHE A 159 4.10 -26.24 -6.98
N LEU A 160 4.81 -25.91 -5.89
CA LEU A 160 5.61 -26.88 -5.13
C LEU A 160 4.76 -27.61 -4.08
N ASP A 161 4.95 -28.92 -3.96
CA ASP A 161 4.29 -29.78 -2.96
C ASP A 161 4.59 -29.33 -1.52
N ALA A 162 5.79 -28.84 -1.26
CA ALA A 162 6.21 -28.41 0.08
C ALA A 162 5.29 -27.30 0.66
N VAL A 163 4.63 -26.53 -0.20
CA VAL A 163 3.75 -25.43 0.19
C VAL A 163 2.28 -25.62 -0.21
N SER A 164 1.92 -26.80 -0.74
CA SER A 164 0.56 -27.12 -1.20
C SER A 164 -0.50 -27.13 -0.10
N GLY A 165 -0.20 -27.18 1.16
CA GLY A 165 -1.20 -27.20 2.23
C GLY A 165 -1.45 -25.83 2.87
N ILE A 166 -1.08 -24.74 2.25
CA ILE A 166 -1.36 -23.38 2.71
C ILE A 166 -2.21 -22.62 1.69
N SER A 167 -2.98 -21.66 2.18
CA SER A 167 -3.72 -20.70 1.34
C SER A 167 -3.20 -19.29 1.59
N CYS A 168 -2.83 -18.61 0.51
CA CYS A 168 -2.20 -17.30 0.55
C CYS A 168 -3.02 -16.27 -0.23
N THR A 169 -3.11 -15.06 0.31
CA THR A 169 -3.79 -13.94 -0.34
C THR A 169 -2.88 -12.73 -0.32
N SER A 170 -2.43 -12.30 -1.49
CA SER A 170 -1.50 -11.18 -1.64
C SER A 170 -2.11 -10.01 -2.39
N ALA A 171 -1.67 -8.80 -2.07
CA ALA A 171 -1.94 -7.61 -2.86
C ALA A 171 -0.66 -6.80 -3.09
N PRO A 172 -0.37 -6.38 -4.33
CA PRO A 172 0.78 -5.53 -4.64
C PRO A 172 0.58 -4.13 -4.08
N ILE A 173 1.68 -3.48 -3.72
CA ILE A 173 1.77 -2.10 -3.24
C ILE A 173 2.50 -1.30 -4.31
N MET A 174 1.81 -0.36 -4.93
CA MET A 174 2.35 0.48 -6.00
C MET A 174 2.75 1.85 -5.47
N ASP A 175 3.85 2.39 -5.97
CA ASP A 175 4.22 3.78 -5.72
C ASP A 175 3.36 4.77 -6.52
N ALA A 176 3.54 6.05 -6.28
CA ALA A 176 2.83 7.12 -7.00
C ALA A 176 3.08 7.13 -8.53
N ASN A 177 4.16 6.51 -8.99
CA ASN A 177 4.51 6.38 -10.40
C ASN A 177 3.98 5.09 -11.03
N GLY A 178 3.30 4.25 -10.24
CA GLY A 178 2.79 2.95 -10.65
C GLY A 178 3.87 1.87 -10.77
N ARG A 179 4.98 2.01 -10.02
CA ARG A 179 6.00 0.98 -9.89
C ARG A 179 5.69 0.13 -8.68
N LEU A 180 5.91 -1.17 -8.80
CA LEU A 180 5.79 -2.07 -7.67
C LEU A 180 6.86 -1.74 -6.62
N THR A 181 6.43 -1.58 -5.36
CA THR A 181 7.30 -1.29 -4.21
C THR A 181 7.38 -2.49 -3.26
N GLY A 182 6.30 -3.27 -3.19
CA GLY A 182 6.23 -4.45 -2.34
C GLY A 182 4.90 -5.18 -2.49
N VAL A 183 4.71 -6.17 -1.65
CA VAL A 183 3.50 -7.01 -1.60
C VAL A 183 3.15 -7.26 -0.14
N ILE A 184 1.87 -7.12 0.22
CA ILE A 184 1.35 -7.55 1.51
C ILE A 184 0.53 -8.83 1.34
N ASP A 185 0.69 -9.79 2.27
CA ASP A 185 0.12 -11.13 2.17
C ASP A 185 -0.47 -11.59 3.50
N ILE A 186 -1.53 -12.40 3.41
CA ILE A 186 -2.05 -13.22 4.51
C ILE A 186 -1.93 -14.69 4.10
N THR A 187 -1.13 -15.45 4.85
CA THR A 187 -0.93 -16.90 4.67
C THR A 187 -1.61 -17.66 5.81
N ARG A 188 -2.40 -18.68 5.49
CA ARG A 188 -3.07 -19.58 6.44
C ARG A 188 -2.80 -21.04 6.11
N GLU A 189 -2.91 -21.92 7.10
CA GLU A 189 -2.89 -23.36 6.86
C GLU A 189 -4.28 -23.84 6.41
N GLY A 190 -4.31 -24.76 5.43
CA GLY A 190 -5.54 -25.32 4.87
C GLY A 190 -6.28 -24.40 3.91
N TYR A 191 -7.48 -24.83 3.52
CA TYR A 191 -8.34 -24.13 2.57
C TYR A 191 -8.96 -22.87 3.19
N ASN A 192 -8.86 -21.75 2.49
CA ASN A 192 -9.51 -20.52 2.91
C ASN A 192 -11.02 -20.56 2.56
N LEU A 193 -11.86 -20.75 3.57
CA LEU A 193 -13.31 -20.82 3.41
C LEU A 193 -13.97 -19.49 2.98
N GLN A 194 -13.29 -18.37 3.21
CA GLN A 194 -13.78 -17.02 2.86
C GLN A 194 -12.71 -16.24 2.07
N PRO A 195 -12.33 -16.73 0.89
CA PRO A 195 -11.21 -16.16 0.13
C PRO A 195 -11.48 -14.73 -0.34
N GLN A 196 -12.73 -14.41 -0.68
CA GLN A 196 -13.09 -13.08 -1.18
C GLN A 196 -13.01 -12.01 -0.08
N ASP A 197 -13.37 -12.35 1.16
CA ASP A 197 -13.27 -11.44 2.31
C ASP A 197 -11.81 -11.14 2.62
N THR A 198 -10.95 -12.18 2.64
CA THR A 198 -9.51 -12.02 2.85
C THR A 198 -8.89 -11.17 1.72
N LEU A 199 -9.27 -11.40 0.47
CA LEU A 199 -8.79 -10.62 -0.67
C LEU A 199 -9.16 -9.14 -0.54
N GLY A 200 -10.40 -8.84 -0.15
CA GLY A 200 -10.87 -7.47 0.09
C GLY A 200 -10.07 -6.75 1.17
N VAL A 201 -9.77 -7.45 2.28
CA VAL A 201 -9.00 -6.89 3.40
C VAL A 201 -7.55 -6.60 3.01
N VAL A 202 -6.88 -7.54 2.33
CA VAL A 202 -5.50 -7.35 1.86
C VAL A 202 -5.40 -6.22 0.83
N GLN A 203 -6.37 -6.12 -0.09
CA GLN A 203 -6.45 -5.01 -1.03
C GLN A 203 -6.64 -3.66 -0.32
N LEU A 204 -7.47 -3.61 0.71
CA LEU A 204 -7.69 -2.40 1.50
C LEU A 204 -6.39 -1.96 2.19
N ALA A 205 -5.67 -2.90 2.80
CA ALA A 205 -4.37 -2.66 3.42
C ALA A 205 -3.36 -2.12 2.40
N ALA A 206 -3.22 -2.76 1.24
CA ALA A 206 -2.33 -2.29 0.18
C ALA A 206 -2.63 -0.85 -0.25
N ARG A 207 -3.91 -0.49 -0.45
CA ARG A 207 -4.32 0.88 -0.81
C ARG A 207 -4.01 1.91 0.28
N ASN A 208 -4.19 1.56 1.54
CA ASN A 208 -3.84 2.43 2.66
C ASN A 208 -2.32 2.68 2.69
N ILE A 209 -1.51 1.63 2.46
CA ILE A 209 -0.06 1.74 2.36
C ILE A 209 0.34 2.63 1.17
N GLU A 210 -0.25 2.42 0.00
CA GLU A 210 -0.04 3.25 -1.20
C GLU A 210 -0.35 4.72 -0.95
N ALA A 211 -1.45 5.03 -0.24
CA ALA A 211 -1.82 6.41 0.08
C ALA A 211 -0.79 7.08 1.00
N ARG A 212 -0.28 6.36 2.03
CA ARG A 212 0.80 6.88 2.89
C ARG A 212 2.12 7.02 2.15
N LEU A 213 2.46 6.05 1.30
CA LEU A 213 3.64 6.10 0.44
C LEU A 213 3.59 7.33 -0.48
N PHE A 214 2.45 7.57 -1.13
CA PHE A 214 2.20 8.74 -1.96
C PHE A 214 2.41 10.05 -1.18
N ALA A 215 1.80 10.17 -0.01
CA ALA A 215 1.93 11.35 0.85
C ALA A 215 3.39 11.59 1.30
N THR A 216 4.12 10.52 1.60
CA THR A 216 5.53 10.61 2.03
C THR A 216 6.45 10.99 0.86
N GLN A 217 6.25 10.40 -0.33
CA GLN A 217 7.05 10.70 -1.52
C GLN A 217 6.88 12.17 -1.97
N TYR A 218 5.70 12.73 -1.80
CA TYR A 218 5.36 14.10 -2.24
C TYR A 218 5.16 15.08 -1.10
N GLN A 219 5.81 14.86 0.07
CA GLN A 219 5.67 15.69 1.27
C GLN A 219 6.02 17.17 1.08
N SER A 220 6.80 17.52 0.05
CA SER A 220 7.20 18.89 -0.30
C SER A 220 6.35 19.51 -1.40
N GLN A 221 5.32 18.82 -1.88
CA GLN A 221 4.48 19.20 -3.00
C GLN A 221 3.04 19.46 -2.55
N ILE A 222 2.24 20.03 -3.45
CA ILE A 222 0.81 20.12 -3.24
C ILE A 222 0.22 18.74 -3.49
N VAL A 223 -0.46 18.16 -2.48
CA VAL A 223 -1.17 16.88 -2.62
C VAL A 223 -2.66 17.11 -2.43
N LEU A 224 -3.43 16.75 -3.45
CA LEU A 224 -4.89 16.80 -3.41
C LEU A 224 -5.48 15.39 -3.45
N ALA A 225 -6.45 15.15 -2.59
CA ALA A 225 -7.37 14.01 -2.69
C ALA A 225 -8.60 14.44 -3.49
N PHE A 226 -9.16 13.53 -4.29
CA PHE A 226 -10.40 13.80 -5.02
C PHE A 226 -11.24 12.54 -5.20
N HIS A 227 -12.58 12.74 -5.29
CA HIS A 227 -13.53 11.67 -5.58
C HIS A 227 -14.88 12.27 -6.05
N PRO A 228 -15.66 11.59 -6.94
CA PRO A 228 -17.01 12.02 -7.33
C PRO A 228 -18.02 12.07 -6.17
N ARG A 229 -17.74 11.36 -5.09
CA ARG A 229 -18.59 11.32 -3.89
C ARG A 229 -17.83 11.84 -2.68
N ARG A 230 -18.32 12.89 -2.03
CA ARG A 230 -17.66 13.60 -0.93
C ARG A 230 -17.18 12.69 0.22
N HIS A 231 -17.99 11.72 0.63
CA HIS A 231 -17.66 10.82 1.75
C HIS A 231 -16.54 9.81 1.44
N TYR A 232 -16.16 9.63 0.16
CA TYR A 232 -15.05 8.76 -0.22
C TYR A 232 -13.67 9.42 -0.09
N LEU A 233 -13.60 10.74 0.14
CA LEU A 233 -12.33 11.45 0.35
C LEU A 233 -11.55 11.00 1.60
N ARG A 234 -12.20 10.25 2.51
CA ARG A 234 -11.59 9.65 3.70
C ARG A 234 -11.60 8.13 3.66
N SER A 235 -11.55 7.56 2.48
CA SER A 235 -11.54 6.12 2.26
C SER A 235 -10.31 5.72 1.44
N ALA A 236 -10.01 4.43 1.37
CA ALA A 236 -8.94 3.89 0.53
C ALA A 236 -9.24 3.96 -0.99
N TRP A 237 -10.41 4.46 -1.40
CA TRP A 237 -10.82 4.60 -2.82
C TRP A 237 -10.63 6.01 -3.36
N LEU A 238 -9.94 6.88 -2.64
CA LEU A 238 -9.69 8.25 -3.09
C LEU A 238 -8.65 8.31 -4.21
N GLY A 239 -8.86 9.20 -5.16
CA GLY A 239 -7.83 9.63 -6.10
C GLY A 239 -6.87 10.58 -5.42
N LEU A 240 -5.57 10.40 -5.65
CA LEU A 240 -4.49 11.28 -5.19
C LEU A 240 -3.75 11.87 -6.36
N VAL A 241 -3.49 13.17 -6.33
CA VAL A 241 -2.58 13.85 -7.26
C VAL A 241 -1.55 14.66 -6.50
N ALA A 242 -0.31 14.67 -7.01
CA ALA A 242 0.74 15.57 -6.58
C ALA A 242 0.99 16.61 -7.68
N LEU A 243 1.12 17.88 -7.27
CA LEU A 243 1.25 19.01 -8.16
C LEU A 243 2.48 19.86 -7.82
N GLU A 244 3.10 20.43 -8.84
CA GLU A 244 4.01 21.57 -8.69
C GLU A 244 3.21 22.83 -8.30
N GLU A 245 3.91 23.87 -7.89
CA GLU A 245 3.30 25.15 -7.49
C GLU A 245 2.53 25.84 -8.63
N ASP A 246 2.94 25.62 -9.87
CA ASP A 246 2.28 26.14 -11.08
C ASP A 246 1.05 25.32 -11.50
N GLY A 247 0.81 24.17 -10.86
CA GLY A 247 -0.31 23.26 -11.14
C GLY A 247 0.01 22.15 -12.12
N LYS A 248 1.28 21.92 -12.47
CA LYS A 248 1.68 20.78 -13.29
C LYS A 248 1.60 19.48 -12.46
N LEU A 249 1.00 18.45 -13.04
CA LEU A 249 0.86 17.14 -12.38
C LEU A 249 2.17 16.37 -12.39
N LEU A 250 2.65 16.03 -11.21
CA LEU A 250 3.85 15.23 -10.98
C LEU A 250 3.53 13.74 -10.89
N ALA A 251 2.43 13.40 -10.21
CA ALA A 251 2.02 12.03 -10.00
C ALA A 251 0.51 11.91 -9.77
N ILE A 252 0.00 10.71 -9.98
CA ILE A 252 -1.38 10.32 -9.70
C ILE A 252 -1.41 8.85 -9.31
N ASN A 253 -2.20 8.49 -8.27
CA ASN A 253 -2.37 7.09 -7.89
C ASN A 253 -3.28 6.35 -8.89
N GLU A 254 -3.32 5.02 -8.81
CA GLU A 254 -4.10 4.20 -9.73
C GLU A 254 -5.61 4.49 -9.62
N GLN A 255 -6.10 4.69 -8.40
CA GLN A 255 -7.50 5.05 -8.20
C GLN A 255 -7.85 6.39 -8.85
N GLY A 256 -6.94 7.36 -8.82
CA GLY A 256 -7.10 8.64 -9.51
C GLY A 256 -7.16 8.48 -11.03
N CYS A 257 -6.33 7.62 -11.61
CA CYS A 257 -6.40 7.27 -13.04
C CYS A 257 -7.77 6.70 -13.42
N GLN A 258 -8.28 5.76 -12.63
CA GLN A 258 -9.58 5.14 -12.86
C GLN A 258 -10.73 6.14 -12.73
N LEU A 259 -10.72 7.01 -11.71
CA LEU A 259 -11.74 8.03 -11.50
C LEU A 259 -11.79 9.08 -12.63
N LEU A 260 -10.64 9.40 -13.22
CA LEU A 260 -10.55 10.34 -14.34
C LEU A 260 -10.74 9.67 -15.71
N GLY A 261 -10.73 8.33 -15.77
CA GLY A 261 -10.84 7.59 -17.01
C GLY A 261 -9.65 7.75 -17.97
N HIS A 262 -8.46 8.06 -17.42
CA HIS A 262 -7.26 8.31 -18.20
C HIS A 262 -6.06 7.53 -17.63
N GLY A 263 -5.21 7.01 -18.51
CA GLY A 263 -3.96 6.38 -18.10
C GLY A 263 -2.96 7.39 -17.52
N ARG A 264 -2.15 6.96 -16.56
CA ARG A 264 -1.14 7.80 -15.88
C ARG A 264 -0.26 8.60 -16.85
N ARG A 265 0.22 7.97 -17.94
CA ARG A 265 1.05 8.61 -18.96
C ARG A 265 0.34 9.76 -19.72
N GLN A 266 -0.99 9.75 -19.72
CA GLN A 266 -1.80 10.79 -20.36
C GLN A 266 -2.05 11.98 -19.43
N ILE A 267 -1.87 11.82 -18.12
CA ILE A 267 -2.19 12.80 -17.08
C ILE A 267 -0.92 13.50 -16.58
N VAL A 268 0.11 12.72 -16.24
CA VAL A 268 1.36 13.24 -15.67
C VAL A 268 2.05 14.19 -16.67
N GLY A 269 2.48 15.33 -16.16
CA GLY A 269 3.09 16.42 -16.95
C GLY A 269 2.09 17.43 -17.51
N ARG A 270 0.77 17.20 -17.42
CA ARG A 270 -0.26 18.17 -17.81
C ARG A 270 -0.52 19.18 -16.69
N MET A 271 -1.17 20.29 -17.07
CA MET A 271 -1.66 21.26 -16.10
C MET A 271 -2.99 20.81 -15.51
N ILE A 272 -3.17 20.99 -14.21
CA ILE A 272 -4.41 20.60 -13.50
C ILE A 272 -5.64 21.26 -14.13
N GLU A 273 -5.51 22.48 -14.63
CA GLU A 273 -6.60 23.22 -15.27
C GLU A 273 -7.16 22.54 -16.53
N GLU A 274 -6.36 21.74 -17.22
CA GLU A 274 -6.80 20.95 -18.36
C GLU A 274 -7.78 19.82 -17.97
N LEU A 275 -7.64 19.32 -16.73
CA LEU A 275 -8.44 18.22 -16.19
C LEU A 275 -9.67 18.72 -15.45
N VAL A 276 -9.53 19.77 -14.64
CA VAL A 276 -10.60 20.26 -13.76
C VAL A 276 -11.22 21.58 -14.24
N GLY A 277 -10.71 22.18 -15.34
CA GLY A 277 -11.26 23.43 -15.89
C GLY A 277 -11.03 24.68 -15.03
N GLU A 278 -10.28 24.57 -13.94
CA GLU A 278 -9.96 25.68 -13.03
C GLU A 278 -8.45 25.84 -12.86
N LYS A 279 -7.99 27.09 -12.78
CA LYS A 279 -6.58 27.41 -12.50
C LYS A 279 -6.21 26.96 -11.08
N ILE A 280 -4.97 26.51 -10.91
CA ILE A 280 -4.44 26.03 -9.61
C ILE A 280 -4.66 27.05 -8.48
N GLY A 281 -4.40 28.35 -8.71
CA GLY A 281 -4.59 29.39 -7.69
C GLY A 281 -6.04 29.54 -7.22
N THR A 282 -7.01 29.37 -8.13
CA THR A 282 -8.44 29.37 -7.78
C THR A 282 -8.80 28.15 -6.95
N LEU A 283 -8.35 26.95 -7.38
CA LEU A 283 -8.58 25.69 -6.69
C LEU A 283 -8.00 25.72 -5.27
N LEU A 284 -6.75 26.16 -5.11
CA LEU A 284 -6.11 26.26 -3.79
C LEU A 284 -6.83 27.26 -2.89
N THR A 285 -7.27 28.40 -3.44
CA THR A 285 -8.05 29.39 -2.66
C THR A 285 -9.35 28.80 -2.16
N LYS A 286 -10.04 27.98 -2.97
CA LYS A 286 -11.25 27.26 -2.54
C LYS A 286 -10.93 26.25 -1.43
N CYS A 287 -9.91 25.41 -1.62
CA CYS A 287 -9.49 24.41 -0.63
C CYS A 287 -9.02 25.03 0.70
N LEU A 288 -8.46 26.24 0.68
CA LEU A 288 -8.09 26.97 1.89
C LEU A 288 -9.31 27.58 2.64
N ARG A 289 -10.39 27.89 1.92
CA ARG A 289 -11.63 28.42 2.52
C ARG A 289 -12.51 27.30 3.06
N GLU A 290 -12.60 26.21 2.34
CA GLU A 290 -13.45 25.06 2.68
C GLU A 290 -12.59 23.78 2.62
N PRO A 291 -12.55 22.96 3.70
CA PRO A 291 -11.76 21.72 3.74
C PRO A 291 -12.06 20.80 2.58
N ILE A 292 -13.32 20.72 2.14
CA ILE A 292 -13.75 19.96 0.96
C ILE A 292 -14.47 20.91 0.01
N THR A 293 -13.90 21.12 -1.15
CA THR A 293 -14.48 21.95 -2.22
C THR A 293 -14.89 21.07 -3.41
N SER A 294 -15.78 21.58 -4.28
CA SER A 294 -16.14 20.90 -5.53
C SER A 294 -15.57 21.62 -6.74
N VAL A 295 -15.22 20.83 -7.76
CA VAL A 295 -14.79 21.30 -9.07
C VAL A 295 -15.56 20.59 -10.17
N GLN A 296 -15.88 21.30 -11.24
CA GLN A 296 -16.55 20.73 -12.40
C GLN A 296 -15.47 20.25 -13.39
N THR A 297 -15.58 18.99 -13.80
CA THR A 297 -14.72 18.42 -14.84
C THR A 297 -15.56 18.03 -16.04
N LYS A 298 -14.90 17.64 -17.13
CA LYS A 298 -15.60 17.10 -18.32
C LYS A 298 -16.36 15.80 -18.01
N ALA A 299 -15.91 15.05 -17.00
CA ALA A 299 -16.53 13.79 -16.56
C ALA A 299 -17.60 13.98 -15.47
N GLY A 300 -17.81 15.20 -14.97
CA GLY A 300 -18.78 15.53 -13.93
C GLY A 300 -18.14 16.25 -12.75
N GLU A 301 -18.89 16.35 -11.65
CA GLU A 301 -18.44 16.99 -10.42
C GLU A 301 -17.47 16.10 -9.65
N LEU A 302 -16.35 16.67 -9.19
CA LEU A 302 -15.40 16.06 -8.27
C LEU A 302 -15.32 16.87 -6.99
N PHE A 303 -15.33 16.20 -5.85
CA PHE A 303 -14.98 16.78 -4.55
C PHE A 303 -13.48 16.65 -4.33
N CYS A 304 -12.84 17.72 -3.87
CA CYS A 304 -11.41 17.80 -3.63
C CYS A 304 -11.12 18.21 -2.19
N GLU A 305 -10.10 17.63 -1.59
CA GLU A 305 -9.54 17.99 -0.30
C GLU A 305 -8.04 18.16 -0.43
N MET A 306 -7.49 19.24 0.09
CA MET A 306 -6.05 19.47 0.10
C MET A 306 -5.44 18.75 1.31
N LEU A 307 -4.63 17.71 1.05
CA LEU A 307 -3.98 16.93 2.10
C LEU A 307 -2.64 17.54 2.53
N GLN A 308 -1.91 18.12 1.57
CA GLN A 308 -0.60 18.71 1.84
C GLN A 308 -0.42 20.00 1.05
N PHE A 309 0.27 20.96 1.70
CA PHE A 309 0.68 22.22 1.10
C PHE A 309 2.14 22.47 1.43
N PRO A 310 2.99 22.83 0.45
CA PRO A 310 4.40 23.08 0.70
C PRO A 310 4.59 24.22 1.71
N LYS A 311 5.37 23.99 2.74
CA LYS A 311 5.64 24.98 3.81
C LYS A 311 6.29 26.29 3.33
N ARG A 312 6.71 26.37 2.07
CA ARG A 312 7.36 27.56 1.49
C ARG A 312 6.41 28.56 0.86
N LEU A 313 5.15 28.20 0.63
CA LEU A 313 4.13 29.12 0.11
C LEU A 313 3.39 29.79 1.28
N THR A 314 4.05 30.61 2.07
CA THR A 314 3.33 31.67 2.78
C THR A 314 2.83 32.66 1.71
N PRO A 315 1.51 32.93 1.60
CA PRO A 315 1.02 33.91 0.65
C PRO A 315 1.70 35.25 0.96
N VAL A 316 2.50 35.72 0.00
CA VAL A 316 2.94 37.13 0.02
C VAL A 316 1.68 37.94 -0.23
N THR A 317 1.05 38.39 0.84
CA THR A 317 0.05 39.43 0.74
C THR A 317 0.75 40.65 0.14
N SER A 318 0.48 40.91 -1.13
CA SER A 318 0.90 42.12 -1.82
C SER A 318 0.20 43.31 -1.14
N THR A 319 0.82 43.85 -0.11
CA THR A 319 0.49 45.16 0.40
C THR A 319 1.25 46.18 -0.42
N THR A 320 0.53 46.90 -1.31
CA THR A 320 0.92 48.21 -1.85
C THR A 320 1.42 49.07 -0.71
N LYS A 321 2.67 49.56 -0.83
CA LYS A 321 3.25 50.52 0.11
C LYS A 321 2.46 51.83 0.13
N PRO A 322 2.28 52.40 1.33
CA PRO A 322 2.66 53.80 1.53
C PRO A 322 3.83 53.94 2.49
N SER A 323 4.75 54.79 2.12
CA SER A 323 5.93 55.20 2.87
C SER A 323 5.51 55.86 4.18
N HIS A 324 5.91 55.30 5.32
CA HIS A 324 6.34 56.01 6.54
C HIS A 324 6.87 54.96 7.54
N SER A 325 8.10 55.15 7.95
CA SER A 325 8.73 54.37 9.03
C SER A 325 8.04 54.63 10.34
N PRO A 326 7.73 53.56 11.13
CA PRO A 326 8.15 53.56 12.50
C PRO A 326 8.67 52.20 12.99
N LYS A 327 9.62 52.30 13.85
CA LYS A 327 10.15 51.38 14.86
C LYS A 327 9.64 49.90 14.82
N LYS A 328 10.62 48.98 14.69
CA LYS A 328 10.49 47.54 14.88
C LYS A 328 9.80 47.20 16.22
N SER A 329 8.60 46.66 16.15
CA SER A 329 8.02 45.83 17.20
C SER A 329 8.11 44.34 16.71
N LYS A 330 8.74 43.49 17.51
CA LYS A 330 8.75 42.03 17.29
C LYS A 330 7.31 41.52 17.24
N PRO A 331 6.94 40.51 16.39
CA PRO A 331 5.63 39.91 16.46
C PRO A 331 5.48 39.29 17.85
N ALA A 332 4.42 39.66 18.55
CA ALA A 332 4.07 39.09 19.84
C ALA A 332 3.67 37.62 19.59
N ILE A 333 4.51 36.69 20.03
CA ILE A 333 4.11 35.29 20.20
C ILE A 333 3.03 35.32 21.28
N PRO A 334 1.82 34.74 21.01
CA PRO A 334 0.77 34.66 22.04
C PRO A 334 1.39 34.02 23.29
N ARG A 335 1.26 34.68 24.42
CA ARG A 335 1.79 34.15 25.69
C ARG A 335 0.99 32.92 26.06
N LEU A 336 1.69 31.87 26.50
CA LEU A 336 1.08 30.59 26.95
C LEU A 336 -0.06 30.80 27.95
N GLU A 337 -0.02 31.90 28.68
CA GLU A 337 -1.04 32.36 29.64
C GLU A 337 -2.42 32.61 29.02
N GLU A 338 -2.48 32.96 27.74
CA GLU A 338 -3.74 33.21 27.00
C GLU A 338 -4.53 31.93 26.71
N PHE A 339 -3.85 30.76 26.70
CA PHE A 339 -4.47 29.45 26.48
C PHE A 339 -4.99 28.79 27.76
N THR A 340 -4.74 29.37 28.93
CA THR A 340 -5.05 28.78 30.24
C THR A 340 -6.23 29.46 30.95
N ALA A 341 -6.94 30.37 30.28
CA ALA A 341 -8.03 31.12 30.87
C ALA A 341 -9.18 30.20 31.31
N GLY A 342 -9.19 29.80 32.57
CA GLY A 342 -10.27 29.05 33.21
C GLY A 342 -9.90 27.67 33.79
N GLU A 343 -8.69 27.13 33.53
CA GLU A 343 -8.28 25.82 34.03
C GLU A 343 -6.99 25.86 34.90
N PRO A 344 -7.11 25.82 36.26
CA PRO A 344 -5.98 25.95 37.17
C PRO A 344 -4.93 24.83 37.03
N ARG A 345 -5.29 23.64 36.53
CA ARG A 345 -4.38 22.52 36.33
C ARG A 345 -3.48 22.76 35.11
N LEU A 346 -4.05 23.21 34.01
CA LEU A 346 -3.33 23.60 32.80
C LEU A 346 -2.36 24.75 33.07
N PHE A 347 -2.77 25.77 33.83
CA PHE A 347 -1.90 26.87 34.21
C PHE A 347 -0.65 26.42 34.99
N ARG A 348 -0.79 25.48 35.93
CA ARG A 348 0.34 24.93 36.67
C ARG A 348 1.26 24.12 35.76
N ALA A 349 0.72 23.27 34.87
CA ALA A 349 1.50 22.46 33.95
C ALA A 349 2.32 23.35 32.99
N PHE A 350 1.72 24.39 32.44
CA PHE A 350 2.43 25.33 31.56
C PHE A 350 3.48 26.17 32.30
N LYS A 351 3.23 26.55 33.53
CA LYS A 351 4.24 27.26 34.35
C LYS A 351 5.44 26.38 34.64
N MET A 352 5.24 25.09 34.88
CA MET A 352 6.34 24.12 35.04
C MET A 352 7.10 23.91 33.71
N ALA A 353 6.39 23.78 32.58
CA ALA A 353 7.00 23.64 31.28
C ALA A 353 7.85 24.85 30.88
N ASN A 354 7.36 26.06 31.09
CA ASN A 354 8.13 27.29 30.86
C ASN A 354 9.41 27.33 31.70
N ARG A 355 9.34 26.94 32.97
CA ARG A 355 10.49 26.91 33.84
C ARG A 355 11.51 25.87 33.43
N ALA A 356 11.08 24.72 32.90
CA ALA A 356 11.94 23.70 32.34
C ALA A 356 12.68 24.19 31.08
N LEU A 357 11.94 24.89 30.18
CA LEU A 357 12.48 25.49 28.95
C LEU A 357 13.52 26.60 29.25
N GLU A 358 13.34 27.38 30.32
CA GLU A 358 14.30 28.40 30.76
C GLU A 358 15.65 27.80 31.23
N HIS A 359 15.66 26.49 31.53
CA HIS A 359 16.82 25.73 31.96
C HIS A 359 17.26 24.66 30.97
N ASP A 360 16.88 24.77 29.68
CA ASP A 360 17.22 23.81 28.63
C ASP A 360 16.83 22.34 28.93
N VAL A 361 15.80 22.13 29.75
CA VAL A 361 15.28 20.79 30.05
C VAL A 361 14.21 20.44 29.01
N PRO A 362 14.34 19.30 28.29
CA PRO A 362 13.35 18.89 27.32
C PRO A 362 11.99 18.60 27.98
N VAL A 363 10.91 19.15 27.42
CA VAL A 363 9.53 19.02 27.93
C VAL A 363 8.72 18.16 26.95
N LEU A 364 8.17 17.03 27.43
CA LEU A 364 7.24 16.21 26.71
C LEU A 364 5.80 16.55 27.13
N LEU A 365 5.00 17.04 26.18
CA LEU A 365 3.56 17.24 26.39
C LEU A 365 2.82 15.97 25.95
N LYS A 366 2.17 15.28 26.92
CA LYS A 366 1.32 14.12 26.66
C LYS A 366 -0.14 14.54 26.83
N GLY A 367 -0.92 14.45 25.74
CA GLY A 367 -2.38 14.61 25.75
C GLY A 367 -3.09 13.25 25.83
N GLU A 368 -4.36 13.26 26.23
CA GLU A 368 -5.26 12.10 26.09
C GLU A 368 -5.78 12.01 24.66
#